data_2f635ff00d670346a8280397b8cb6e6a
#
_entry.id   2f635ff00d670346a8280397b8cb6e6a
#
_cell.length_a   1.000
_cell.length_b   1.000
_cell.length_c   1.000
_cell.angle_alpha   90.00
_cell.angle_beta   90.00
_cell.angle_gamma   90.00
#
_symmetry.space_group_name_H-M   'P 1'
#
loop_
_entity.id
_entity.type
_entity.pdbx_description
1 polymer ?
#
loop_
_entity_poly.entity_id
_entity_poly.type
_entity_poly.pdbx_seq_one_letter_code
_entity_poly.pdbx_strand_id
1 'polypeptide(L)'
;MSEEKTIYTITSDRNERVFIHAMPGHFVSSSSHLNFYIGTSDIKHNHDISVDAAMMLARYYHERGIEIDTVLCLYETQALGAYLAHELQRANMLNPNPDSTVYVLGPEYDAQGNIIFRDNLRKLITGKRVLLLISCITSGKTIERAMESVSYYGGETVGISAVFSAINEVDGVEVNKIFSADDVPG
;
A
#
# COMPACT_ATOMS: atom_id res chain seq x y z
N MET A 1 11.45 14.74 33.52
CA MET A 1 10.02 14.38 33.39
C MET A 1 9.82 14.02 31.95
N SER A 2 9.68 12.73 31.65
CA SER A 2 9.30 12.28 30.30
C SER A 2 7.84 12.68 30.08
N GLU A 3 7.60 13.58 29.11
CA GLU A 3 6.24 13.81 28.63
C GLU A 3 5.68 12.47 28.17
N GLU A 4 4.63 11.99 28.82
CA GLU A 4 3.85 10.86 28.34
C GLU A 4 3.26 11.25 26.98
N LYS A 5 3.84 10.74 25.90
CA LYS A 5 3.33 10.97 24.56
C LYS A 5 1.97 10.29 24.45
N THR A 6 0.93 11.07 24.30
CA THR A 6 -0.43 10.55 24.12
C THR A 6 -0.50 9.80 22.80
N ILE A 7 -0.92 8.53 22.84
CA ILE A 7 -1.16 7.73 21.65
C ILE A 7 -2.66 7.71 21.38
N TYR A 8 -3.05 8.12 20.18
CA TYR A 8 -4.44 8.05 19.72
C TYR A 8 -4.63 6.79 18.90
N THR A 9 -5.72 6.07 19.15
CA THR A 9 -6.18 4.98 18.29
C THR A 9 -7.25 5.54 17.37
N ILE A 10 -7.01 5.45 16.07
CA ILE A 10 -7.91 5.92 15.02
C ILE A 10 -8.51 4.69 14.34
N THR A 11 -9.80 4.53 14.47
CA THR A 11 -10.56 3.40 13.95
C THR A 11 -11.23 3.78 12.65
N SER A 12 -11.27 2.87 11.68
CA SER A 12 -11.94 3.12 10.42
C SER A 12 -13.46 3.14 10.56
N ASP A 13 -14.11 4.14 9.98
CA ASP A 13 -15.56 4.24 9.91
C ASP A 13 -16.22 3.09 9.13
N ARG A 14 -15.45 2.47 8.24
CA ARG A 14 -15.92 1.36 7.39
C ARG A 14 -15.81 -0.02 8.05
N ASN A 15 -14.90 -0.17 9.02
CA ASN A 15 -14.70 -1.40 9.78
C ASN A 15 -13.97 -1.09 11.09
N GLU A 16 -14.68 -1.22 12.21
CA GLU A 16 -14.17 -0.91 13.56
C GLU A 16 -13.00 -1.80 14.01
N ARG A 17 -12.77 -2.93 13.35
CA ARG A 17 -11.63 -3.82 13.63
C ARG A 17 -10.33 -3.31 13.01
N VAL A 18 -10.43 -2.40 12.04
CA VAL A 18 -9.27 -1.83 11.34
C VAL A 18 -8.95 -0.47 11.96
N PHE A 19 -7.77 -0.36 12.53
CA PHE A 19 -7.30 0.84 13.22
C PHE A 19 -5.81 1.09 12.98
N ILE A 20 -5.40 2.32 13.22
CA ILE A 20 -4.00 2.77 13.27
C ILE A 20 -3.75 3.50 14.59
N HIS A 21 -2.49 3.67 14.94
CA HIS A 21 -2.07 4.52 16.04
C HIS A 21 -1.46 5.80 15.51
N ALA A 22 -1.82 6.93 16.11
CA ALA A 22 -1.20 8.21 15.83
C ALA A 22 -0.59 8.78 17.13
N MET A 23 0.66 9.21 17.06
CA MET A 23 1.36 9.82 18.17
C MET A 23 1.79 11.22 17.76
N PRO A 24 1.32 12.28 18.45
CA PRO A 24 1.73 13.64 18.14
C PRO A 24 3.22 13.84 18.46
N GLY A 25 3.87 14.64 17.66
CA GLY A 25 5.28 14.97 17.81
C GLY A 25 5.85 15.48 16.49
N HIS A 26 6.98 16.14 16.57
CA HIS A 26 7.67 16.60 15.38
C HIS A 26 8.57 15.49 14.84
N PHE A 27 8.17 14.85 13.76
CA PHE A 27 8.90 13.77 13.11
C PHE A 27 9.44 14.27 11.77
N VAL A 28 10.74 14.10 11.59
CA VAL A 28 11.45 14.47 10.36
C VAL A 28 11.83 13.19 9.62
N SER A 29 11.34 13.04 8.39
CA SER A 29 11.85 12.06 7.44
C SER A 29 12.74 12.75 6.41
N SER A 30 13.43 11.98 5.59
CA SER A 30 14.28 12.53 4.51
C SER A 30 13.53 13.42 3.51
N SER A 31 12.20 13.37 3.50
CA SER A 31 11.36 14.04 2.50
C SER A 31 10.15 14.80 3.05
N SER A 32 9.89 14.75 4.36
CA SER A 32 8.72 15.42 4.96
C SER A 32 8.88 15.70 6.45
N HIS A 33 8.18 16.74 6.90
CA HIS A 33 7.95 17.04 8.31
C HIS A 33 6.53 16.62 8.65
N LEU A 34 6.37 15.79 9.68
CA LEU A 34 5.07 15.32 10.15
C LEU A 34 4.90 15.71 11.61
N ASN A 35 3.70 16.18 11.93
CA ASN A 35 3.31 16.47 13.31
C ASN A 35 2.81 15.21 14.05
N PHE A 36 2.75 14.08 13.35
CA PHE A 36 2.32 12.79 13.89
C PHE A 36 3.19 11.66 13.37
N TYR A 37 3.47 10.69 14.22
CA TYR A 37 3.91 9.37 13.82
C TYR A 37 2.68 8.48 13.61
N ILE A 38 2.61 7.80 12.48
CA ILE A 38 1.53 6.87 12.14
C ILE A 38 2.01 5.45 12.31
N GLY A 39 1.44 4.74 13.27
CA GLY A 39 1.73 3.33 13.55
C GLY A 39 0.75 2.41 12.83
N THR A 40 1.25 1.63 11.88
CA THR A 40 0.48 0.67 11.06
C THR A 40 0.82 -0.79 11.38
N SER A 41 1.53 -1.03 12.47
CA SER A 41 2.08 -2.35 12.82
C SER A 41 1.01 -3.41 12.97
N ASP A 42 -0.12 -3.08 13.59
CA ASP A 42 -1.23 -4.01 13.78
C ASP A 42 -1.79 -4.49 12.43
N ILE A 43 -1.96 -3.59 11.47
CA ILE A 43 -2.46 -3.96 10.14
C ILE A 43 -1.43 -4.82 9.39
N LYS A 44 -0.14 -4.58 9.56
CA LYS A 44 0.91 -5.36 8.89
C LYS A 44 1.14 -6.76 9.47
N HIS A 45 0.92 -6.93 10.78
CA HIS A 45 1.37 -8.11 11.51
C HIS A 45 0.25 -8.93 12.18
N ASN A 46 -0.95 -8.37 12.34
CA ASN A 46 -2.11 -9.10 12.85
C ASN A 46 -2.92 -9.66 11.68
N HIS A 47 -3.07 -10.98 11.67
CA HIS A 47 -3.78 -11.69 10.59
C HIS A 47 -5.19 -11.16 10.35
N ASP A 48 -6.02 -11.09 11.39
CA ASP A 48 -7.44 -10.73 11.26
C ASP A 48 -7.61 -9.29 10.77
N ILE A 49 -6.80 -8.38 11.30
CA ILE A 49 -6.81 -6.96 10.92
C ILE A 49 -6.28 -6.79 9.49
N SER A 50 -5.21 -7.52 9.12
CA SER A 50 -4.68 -7.51 7.75
C SER A 50 -5.70 -8.00 6.73
N VAL A 51 -6.42 -9.08 7.04
CA VAL A 51 -7.48 -9.60 6.14
C VAL A 51 -8.58 -8.57 5.95
N ASP A 52 -9.07 -7.95 7.00
CA ASP A 52 -10.11 -6.93 6.92
C ASP A 52 -9.62 -5.69 6.13
N ALA A 53 -8.40 -5.23 6.38
CA ALA A 53 -7.79 -4.13 5.63
C ALA A 53 -7.64 -4.47 4.14
N ALA A 54 -7.22 -5.69 3.81
CA ALA A 54 -7.11 -6.17 2.44
C ALA A 54 -8.46 -6.17 1.71
N MET A 55 -9.52 -6.61 2.37
CA MET A 55 -10.89 -6.57 1.83
C MET A 55 -11.33 -5.14 1.53
N MET A 56 -11.04 -4.20 2.42
CA MET A 56 -11.35 -2.77 2.22
C MET A 56 -10.59 -2.18 1.03
N LEU A 57 -9.30 -2.50 0.89
CA LEU A 57 -8.48 -2.03 -0.23
C LEU A 57 -8.87 -2.65 -1.57
N ALA A 58 -9.23 -3.94 -1.59
CA ALA A 58 -9.63 -4.65 -2.81
C ALA A 58 -10.93 -4.10 -3.40
N ARG A 59 -11.85 -3.66 -2.56
CA ARG A 59 -13.16 -3.14 -2.96
C ARG A 59 -13.06 -1.98 -3.96
N TYR A 60 -12.10 -1.08 -3.77
CA TYR A 60 -11.84 0.04 -4.67
C TYR A 60 -11.62 -0.42 -6.12
N TYR A 61 -10.82 -1.48 -6.31
CA TYR A 61 -10.49 -2.01 -7.64
C TYR A 61 -11.64 -2.78 -8.25
N HIS A 62 -12.37 -3.55 -7.44
CA HIS A 62 -13.56 -4.30 -7.88
C HIS A 62 -14.66 -3.35 -8.38
N GLU A 63 -14.95 -2.30 -7.63
CA GLU A 63 -16.00 -1.32 -7.98
C GLU A 63 -15.68 -0.54 -9.26
N ARG A 64 -14.39 -0.36 -9.58
CA ARG A 64 -13.92 0.36 -10.77
C ARG A 64 -13.56 -0.54 -11.94
N GLY A 65 -13.60 -1.85 -11.77
CA GLY A 65 -13.22 -2.81 -12.79
C GLY A 65 -11.73 -2.73 -13.17
N ILE A 66 -10.88 -2.31 -12.25
CA ILE A 66 -9.43 -2.24 -12.46
C ILE A 66 -8.83 -3.63 -12.24
N GLU A 67 -8.25 -4.19 -13.29
CA GLU A 67 -7.57 -5.48 -13.23
C GLU A 67 -6.11 -5.31 -12.80
N ILE A 68 -5.66 -6.18 -11.89
CA ILE A 68 -4.32 -6.21 -11.32
C ILE A 68 -3.66 -7.54 -11.63
N ASP A 69 -2.44 -7.50 -12.16
CA ASP A 69 -1.63 -8.70 -12.42
C ASP A 69 -0.62 -8.95 -11.30
N THR A 70 -0.07 -7.89 -10.72
CA THR A 70 0.99 -7.98 -9.71
C THR A 70 0.80 -6.93 -8.62
N VAL A 71 0.91 -7.34 -7.37
CA VAL A 71 0.99 -6.44 -6.20
C VAL A 71 2.46 -6.32 -5.82
N LEU A 72 3.01 -5.11 -5.94
CA LEU A 72 4.36 -4.78 -5.51
C LEU A 72 4.30 -4.20 -4.09
N CYS A 73 4.78 -4.98 -3.11
CA CYS A 73 4.70 -4.67 -1.69
C CYS A 73 5.94 -3.90 -1.24
N LEU A 74 5.78 -2.63 -0.92
CA LEU A 74 6.85 -1.77 -0.41
C LEU A 74 6.88 -1.81 1.12
N TYR A 75 8.09 -1.82 1.70
CA TYR A 75 8.31 -1.71 3.15
C TYR A 75 7.44 -2.66 4.01
N GLU A 76 7.77 -3.94 3.98
CA GLU A 76 7.19 -4.97 4.87
C GLU A 76 5.66 -5.13 4.78
N THR A 77 5.09 -4.89 3.59
CA THR A 77 3.66 -5.05 3.35
C THR A 77 3.29 -6.37 2.66
N GLN A 78 4.21 -7.34 2.60
CA GLN A 78 4.00 -8.60 1.86
C GLN A 78 2.85 -9.43 2.42
N ALA A 79 2.68 -9.50 3.74
CA ALA A 79 1.56 -10.21 4.35
C ALA A 79 0.22 -9.58 3.94
N LEU A 80 0.09 -8.26 4.11
CA LEU A 80 -1.08 -7.51 3.65
C LEU A 80 -1.29 -7.68 2.13
N GLY A 81 -0.21 -7.63 1.36
CA GLY A 81 -0.22 -7.82 -0.09
C GLY A 81 -0.71 -9.20 -0.51
N ALA A 82 -0.37 -10.26 0.23
CA ALA A 82 -0.86 -11.61 -0.03
C ALA A 82 -2.38 -11.72 0.19
N TYR A 83 -2.90 -11.13 1.27
CA TYR A 83 -4.34 -11.08 1.51
C TYR A 83 -5.07 -10.22 0.48
N LEU A 84 -4.46 -9.08 0.10
CA LEU A 84 -5.01 -8.22 -0.95
C LEU A 84 -5.07 -8.95 -2.30
N ALA A 85 -4.02 -9.66 -2.70
CA ALA A 85 -4.00 -10.48 -3.91
C ALA A 85 -5.07 -11.57 -3.88
N HIS A 86 -5.26 -12.22 -2.73
CA HIS A 86 -6.33 -13.20 -2.54
C HIS A 86 -7.71 -12.59 -2.79
N GLU A 87 -8.00 -11.41 -2.22
CA GLU A 87 -9.28 -10.73 -2.40
C GLU A 87 -9.47 -10.23 -3.84
N LEU A 88 -8.44 -9.69 -4.47
CA LEU A 88 -8.46 -9.28 -5.88
C LEU A 88 -8.76 -10.47 -6.81
N GLN A 89 -8.12 -11.61 -6.56
CA GLN A 89 -8.30 -12.82 -7.37
C GLN A 89 -9.67 -13.48 -7.13
N ARG A 90 -10.17 -13.45 -5.89
CA ARG A 90 -11.47 -14.05 -5.54
C ARG A 90 -12.63 -13.46 -6.33
N ALA A 91 -12.64 -12.17 -6.60
CA ALA A 91 -13.67 -11.54 -7.42
C ALA A 91 -13.60 -12.01 -8.89
N ASN A 92 -12.43 -12.36 -9.38
CA ASN A 92 -12.24 -12.90 -10.72
C ASN A 92 -12.73 -14.35 -10.86
N MET A 93 -12.93 -15.08 -9.76
CA MET A 93 -13.46 -16.46 -9.78
C MET A 93 -14.90 -16.55 -10.29
N LEU A 94 -15.63 -15.45 -10.32
CA LEU A 94 -16.96 -15.38 -10.97
C LEU A 94 -16.86 -15.24 -12.49
N ASN A 95 -15.64 -14.97 -12.99
CA ASN A 95 -15.32 -14.90 -14.41
C ASN A 95 -14.32 -16.03 -14.70
N PRO A 96 -14.68 -17.09 -15.44
CA PRO A 96 -13.85 -18.29 -15.57
C PRO A 96 -12.66 -18.04 -16.54
N ASN A 97 -11.81 -17.08 -16.24
CA ASN A 97 -10.52 -16.93 -16.90
C ASN A 97 -9.45 -17.61 -16.03
N PRO A 98 -8.97 -18.81 -16.37
CA PRO A 98 -8.03 -19.58 -15.55
C PRO A 98 -6.65 -18.91 -15.44
N ASP A 99 -6.38 -17.86 -16.22
CA ASP A 99 -5.08 -17.15 -16.26
C ASP A 99 -5.03 -15.90 -15.36
N SER A 100 -6.03 -15.67 -14.50
CA SER A 100 -6.13 -14.48 -13.66
C SER A 100 -5.37 -14.57 -12.32
N THR A 101 -4.20 -15.18 -12.30
CA THR A 101 -3.33 -15.22 -11.12
C THR A 101 -2.78 -13.83 -10.80
N VAL A 102 -2.95 -13.39 -9.56
CA VAL A 102 -2.33 -12.18 -9.03
C VAL A 102 -1.02 -12.55 -8.31
N TYR A 103 0.07 -11.97 -8.75
CA TYR A 103 1.39 -12.19 -8.15
C TYR A 103 1.67 -11.18 -7.04
N VAL A 104 2.47 -11.59 -6.06
CA VAL A 104 2.88 -10.74 -4.93
C VAL A 104 4.41 -10.67 -4.91
N LEU A 105 4.95 -9.48 -5.01
CA LEU A 105 6.40 -9.25 -5.01
C LEU A 105 6.80 -8.31 -3.88
N GLY A 106 7.96 -8.60 -3.26
CA GLY A 106 8.73 -7.63 -2.48
C GLY A 106 9.89 -7.11 -3.33
N PRO A 107 10.17 -5.80 -3.32
CA PRO A 107 11.29 -5.27 -4.08
C PRO A 107 12.62 -5.57 -3.42
N GLU A 108 13.67 -5.65 -4.24
CA GLU A 108 15.06 -5.50 -3.80
C GLU A 108 15.51 -4.08 -4.11
N TYR A 109 16.48 -3.58 -3.34
CA TYR A 109 17.02 -2.24 -3.52
C TYR A 109 18.52 -2.30 -3.82
N ASP A 110 18.99 -1.48 -4.74
CA ASP A 110 20.40 -1.27 -4.96
C ASP A 110 21.02 -0.37 -3.86
N ALA A 111 22.33 -0.13 -3.93
CA ALA A 111 23.04 0.71 -2.97
C ALA A 111 22.56 2.18 -2.97
N GLN A 112 21.89 2.63 -4.02
CA GLN A 112 21.34 3.96 -4.19
C GLN A 112 19.87 4.05 -3.75
N GLY A 113 19.25 2.89 -3.37
CA GLY A 113 17.85 2.81 -2.97
C GLY A 113 16.85 2.71 -4.12
N ASN A 114 17.32 2.39 -5.34
CA ASN A 114 16.42 2.12 -6.46
C ASN A 114 15.91 0.69 -6.39
N ILE A 115 14.67 0.49 -6.81
CA ILE A 115 14.08 -0.84 -6.91
C ILE A 115 14.71 -1.58 -8.09
N ILE A 116 15.16 -2.80 -7.83
CA ILE A 116 15.67 -3.71 -8.82
C ILE A 116 14.87 -5.02 -8.82
N PHE A 117 14.66 -5.57 -10.01
CA PHE A 117 14.05 -6.88 -10.17
C PHE A 117 15.06 -7.84 -10.80
N ARG A 118 15.29 -8.99 -10.15
CA ARG A 118 16.09 -10.07 -10.72
C ARG A 118 15.41 -10.63 -11.98
N ASP A 119 16.19 -11.23 -12.86
CA ASP A 119 15.71 -11.71 -14.16
C ASP A 119 14.50 -12.64 -14.07
N ASN A 120 14.45 -13.51 -13.05
CA ASN A 120 13.32 -14.41 -12.81
C ASN A 120 12.03 -13.69 -12.39
N LEU A 121 12.12 -12.46 -11.85
CA LEU A 121 10.99 -11.66 -11.40
C LEU A 121 10.55 -10.62 -12.44
N ARG A 122 11.41 -10.24 -13.38
CA ARG A 122 11.08 -9.24 -14.41
C ARG A 122 9.82 -9.58 -15.20
N LYS A 123 9.59 -10.86 -15.49
CA LYS A 123 8.39 -11.34 -16.18
C LYS A 123 7.08 -11.06 -15.43
N LEU A 124 7.16 -10.81 -14.12
CA LEU A 124 6.02 -10.47 -13.27
C LEU A 124 5.75 -8.94 -13.23
N ILE A 125 6.61 -8.15 -13.90
CA ILE A 125 6.47 -6.71 -14.05
C ILE A 125 6.30 -6.31 -15.52
N THR A 126 7.14 -6.84 -16.42
CA THR A 126 7.13 -6.50 -17.85
C THR A 126 5.78 -6.83 -18.49
N GLY A 127 5.12 -5.80 -19.05
CA GLY A 127 3.81 -5.92 -19.68
C GLY A 127 2.67 -6.16 -18.68
N LYS A 128 2.88 -5.96 -17.38
CA LYS A 128 1.92 -6.23 -16.32
C LYS A 128 1.30 -4.95 -15.76
N ARG A 129 0.05 -5.08 -15.29
CA ARG A 129 -0.68 -4.07 -14.54
C ARG A 129 -0.32 -4.22 -13.06
N VAL A 130 0.43 -3.25 -12.55
CA VAL A 130 1.04 -3.31 -11.22
C VAL A 130 0.31 -2.41 -10.24
N LEU A 131 -0.06 -2.96 -9.10
CA LEU A 131 -0.53 -2.23 -7.94
C LEU A 131 0.63 -2.03 -6.97
N LEU A 132 0.90 -0.79 -6.57
CA LEU A 132 1.86 -0.48 -5.52
C LEU A 132 1.16 -0.47 -4.17
N LEU A 133 1.65 -1.26 -3.22
CA LEU A 133 1.13 -1.33 -1.85
C LEU A 133 2.18 -0.82 -0.87
N ILE A 134 1.78 0.11 -0.02
CA ILE A 134 2.63 0.68 1.03
C ILE A 134 1.80 0.92 2.30
N SER A 135 2.44 0.94 3.46
CA SER A 135 1.72 1.21 4.71
C SER A 135 1.39 2.70 4.88
N CYS A 136 2.32 3.60 4.58
CA CYS A 136 2.14 5.03 4.83
C CYS A 136 2.73 5.87 3.69
N ILE A 137 1.95 6.83 3.19
CA ILE A 137 2.38 7.82 2.20
C ILE A 137 2.30 9.21 2.84
N THR A 138 3.42 9.95 2.79
CA THR A 138 3.49 11.33 3.26
C THR A 138 3.64 12.32 2.10
N SER A 139 4.77 12.31 1.41
CA SER A 139 5.06 13.18 0.26
C SER A 139 4.89 12.52 -1.10
N GLY A 140 4.76 11.20 -1.14
CA GLY A 140 4.64 10.43 -2.40
C GLY A 140 5.96 10.11 -3.10
N LYS A 141 7.10 10.62 -2.66
CA LYS A 141 8.41 10.40 -3.33
C LYS A 141 8.82 8.94 -3.46
N THR A 142 8.49 8.13 -2.45
CA THR A 142 8.75 6.68 -2.51
C THR A 142 7.90 6.02 -3.61
N ILE A 143 6.66 6.44 -3.74
CA ILE A 143 5.75 5.94 -4.79
C ILE A 143 6.21 6.40 -6.16
N GLU A 144 6.61 7.66 -6.34
CA GLU A 144 7.17 8.17 -7.61
C GLU A 144 8.34 7.30 -8.08
N ARG A 145 9.31 7.03 -7.21
CA ARG A 145 10.46 6.15 -7.51
C ARG A 145 10.04 4.72 -7.85
N ALA A 146 9.05 4.18 -7.16
CA ALA A 146 8.53 2.85 -7.46
C ALA A 146 7.83 2.82 -8.82
N MET A 147 7.05 3.86 -9.18
CA MET A 147 6.42 4.00 -10.50
C MET A 147 7.47 4.10 -11.61
N GLU A 148 8.52 4.90 -11.41
CA GLU A 148 9.65 5.00 -12.35
C GLU A 148 10.32 3.63 -12.57
N SER A 149 10.55 2.87 -11.49
CA SER A 149 11.14 1.54 -11.57
C SER A 149 10.22 0.56 -12.31
N VAL A 150 8.94 0.54 -12.02
CA VAL A 150 7.95 -0.29 -12.72
C VAL A 150 7.95 0.04 -14.23
N SER A 151 7.94 1.32 -14.57
CA SER A 151 7.99 1.79 -15.97
C SER A 151 9.29 1.39 -16.66
N TYR A 152 10.43 1.54 -15.97
CA TYR A 152 11.74 1.15 -16.49
C TYR A 152 11.78 -0.34 -16.89
N TYR A 153 11.14 -1.23 -16.12
CA TYR A 153 11.04 -2.65 -16.41
C TYR A 153 9.86 -3.01 -17.33
N GLY A 154 9.18 -2.03 -17.90
CA GLY A 154 8.11 -2.22 -18.89
C GLY A 154 6.76 -2.60 -18.29
N GLY A 155 6.53 -2.35 -17.02
CA GLY A 155 5.23 -2.47 -16.36
C GLY A 155 4.43 -1.18 -16.40
N GLU A 156 3.17 -1.26 -16.03
CA GLU A 156 2.26 -0.11 -15.87
C GLU A 156 1.73 -0.07 -14.45
N THR A 157 1.90 1.06 -13.76
CA THR A 157 1.27 1.29 -12.45
C THR A 157 -0.18 1.67 -12.67
N VAL A 158 -1.11 0.77 -12.31
CA VAL A 158 -2.56 0.97 -12.47
C VAL A 158 -3.27 1.28 -11.16
N GLY A 159 -2.58 1.15 -10.05
CA GLY A 159 -3.13 1.44 -8.73
C GLY A 159 -2.06 1.69 -7.68
N ILE A 160 -2.43 2.49 -6.69
CA ILE A 160 -1.65 2.75 -5.48
C ILE A 160 -2.58 2.52 -4.30
N SER A 161 -2.21 1.65 -3.39
CA SER A 161 -2.96 1.41 -2.14
C SER A 161 -2.08 1.64 -0.93
N ALA A 162 -2.63 2.33 0.05
CA ALA A 162 -1.97 2.63 1.31
C ALA A 162 -2.91 2.39 2.51
N VAL A 163 -2.34 2.04 3.65
CA VAL A 163 -3.09 2.05 4.91
C VAL A 163 -3.40 3.49 5.30
N PHE A 164 -2.39 4.35 5.27
CA PHE A 164 -2.52 5.79 5.51
C PHE A 164 -1.90 6.58 4.36
N SER A 165 -2.57 7.64 3.92
CA SER A 165 -1.97 8.59 2.98
C SER A 165 -2.38 10.03 3.29
N ALA A 166 -1.38 10.91 3.33
CA ALA A 166 -1.58 12.36 3.45
C ALA A 166 -1.93 13.03 2.10
N ILE A 167 -1.79 12.31 0.99
CA ILE A 167 -2.05 12.81 -0.37
C ILE A 167 -3.09 11.96 -1.09
N ASN A 168 -3.68 12.51 -2.15
CA ASN A 168 -4.78 11.86 -2.87
C ASN A 168 -4.34 11.22 -4.19
N GLU A 169 -3.23 11.66 -4.76
CA GLU A 169 -2.71 11.11 -6.02
C GLU A 169 -1.19 11.24 -6.11
N VAL A 170 -0.57 10.40 -6.95
CA VAL A 170 0.84 10.48 -7.35
C VAL A 170 0.90 10.27 -8.86
N ASP A 171 1.49 11.22 -9.59
CA ASP A 171 1.63 11.19 -11.06
C ASP A 171 0.34 10.81 -11.81
N GLY A 172 -0.79 11.38 -11.37
CA GLY A 172 -2.09 11.16 -11.98
C GLY A 172 -2.78 9.84 -11.60
N VAL A 173 -2.18 9.02 -10.74
CA VAL A 173 -2.79 7.81 -10.19
C VAL A 173 -3.35 8.09 -8.81
N GLU A 174 -4.66 7.89 -8.65
CA GLU A 174 -5.36 8.09 -7.37
C GLU A 174 -4.86 7.11 -6.31
N VAL A 175 -4.67 7.60 -5.08
CA VAL A 175 -4.30 6.78 -3.93
C VAL A 175 -5.56 6.22 -3.26
N ASN A 176 -5.74 4.92 -3.35
CA ASN A 176 -6.71 4.16 -2.57
C ASN A 176 -6.18 3.97 -1.15
N LYS A 177 -6.86 4.51 -0.16
CA LYS A 177 -6.39 4.52 1.24
C LYS A 177 -7.50 4.16 2.21
N ILE A 178 -7.10 3.63 3.37
CA ILE A 178 -8.01 3.35 4.49
C ILE A 178 -8.15 4.60 5.36
N PHE A 179 -7.02 5.26 5.67
CA PHE A 179 -6.95 6.46 6.51
C PHE A 179 -6.27 7.61 5.76
N SER A 180 -6.71 8.81 6.07
CA SER A 180 -6.20 10.08 5.52
C SER A 180 -5.70 11.02 6.62
N ALA A 181 -5.14 12.15 6.23
CA ALA A 181 -4.75 13.19 7.17
C ALA A 181 -5.94 13.77 7.95
N ASP A 182 -7.14 13.75 7.37
CA ASP A 182 -8.36 14.26 8.01
C ASP A 182 -8.84 13.40 9.19
N ASP A 183 -8.41 12.13 9.23
CA ASP A 183 -8.74 11.20 10.32
C ASP A 183 -7.85 11.42 11.56
N VAL A 184 -6.74 12.13 11.42
CA VAL A 184 -5.76 12.37 12.49
C VAL A 184 -6.15 13.63 13.27
N PRO A 185 -6.27 13.57 14.62
CA PRO A 185 -6.59 14.74 15.43
C PRO A 185 -5.58 15.88 15.24
N GLY A 186 -6.07 17.10 14.96
CA GLY A 186 -5.26 18.30 14.80
C GLY A 186 -4.68 18.83 16.12
#